data_86b05457bd81c044189cf3724e77acb1
#
_entry.id   86b05457bd81c044189cf3724e77acb1
#
_cell.length_a   1.000
_cell.length_b   1.000
_cell.length_c   1.000
_cell.angle_alpha   90.00
_cell.angle_beta   90.00
_cell.angle_gamma   90.00
#
_symmetry.space_group_name_H-M   'P 1'
#
loop_
_entity.id
_entity.type
_entity.pdbx_description
1 polymer ?
#
loop_
_entity_poly.entity_id
_entity_poly.type
_entity_poly.pdbx_seq_one_letter_code
_entity_poly.pdbx_strand_id
1 'polypeptide(L)'
;MKKKIISTFACVFILAGWQTAQAQSKPLEKVRLTVPAKALTFVPYYFGKAQGIFAKEGIDLEIIVMRPPLGVTALLAGDLEYTAAGGLSFRAALKGAPLRTITFIQTRLSFSLVGQPGMTPARIHNVAVSGIGSLAHYAAITVMKRLGNEKVTYISTNTTANSYTALLAKSVDAAIVTPPYTSMAILAGYPDFGNTFDVRDLQGGLVARLQYLHERREQARAMIRATLRSMESIVKNEVEAVAYLQRGFALEPKIAADTYRILKQIVNTDGDIEEPVLKTILEKLKQESGVTAEVPLDRLVDLSLLREVKAEVGKK
;
A
#
# COMPACT_ATOMS: atom_id res chain seq x y z
N MET A 1 6.91 -79.24 59.46
CA MET A 1 7.08 -78.75 58.06
C MET A 1 6.06 -77.67 57.82
N LYS A 2 6.54 -76.38 57.80
CA LYS A 2 5.69 -75.23 57.60
C LYS A 2 6.03 -74.60 56.21
N LYS A 3 5.10 -74.64 55.25
CA LYS A 3 5.20 -74.04 53.92
C LYS A 3 4.92 -72.49 54.06
N LYS A 4 5.88 -71.69 53.65
CA LYS A 4 5.71 -70.22 53.48
C LYS A 4 5.14 -69.97 52.10
N ILE A 5 3.97 -69.28 52.05
CA ILE A 5 3.38 -68.72 50.83
C ILE A 5 3.93 -67.34 50.64
N ILE A 6 4.65 -67.09 49.55
CA ILE A 6 5.11 -65.78 49.14
C ILE A 6 4.05 -65.19 48.22
N SER A 7 3.39 -64.13 48.68
CA SER A 7 2.44 -63.36 47.91
C SER A 7 3.19 -62.28 47.07
N THR A 8 3.17 -62.42 45.77
CA THR A 8 3.77 -61.45 44.87
C THR A 8 2.76 -60.38 44.52
N PHE A 9 2.95 -59.13 45.03
CA PHE A 9 2.16 -57.96 44.65
C PHE A 9 2.68 -57.44 43.32
N ALA A 10 1.90 -57.54 42.26
CA ALA A 10 2.16 -56.94 40.98
C ALA A 10 1.67 -55.48 40.99
N CYS A 11 2.59 -54.53 41.05
CA CYS A 11 2.29 -53.11 40.84
C CYS A 11 2.09 -52.83 39.35
N VAL A 12 0.84 -52.62 38.94
CA VAL A 12 0.50 -52.12 37.60
C VAL A 12 0.70 -50.61 37.58
N PHE A 13 1.81 -50.16 37.00
CA PHE A 13 2.04 -48.73 36.67
C PHE A 13 1.18 -48.37 35.47
N ILE A 14 0.07 -47.62 35.70
CA ILE A 14 -0.72 -46.98 34.65
C ILE A 14 0.07 -45.75 34.21
N LEU A 15 0.82 -45.88 33.13
CA LEU A 15 1.41 -44.72 32.40
C LEU A 15 0.26 -44.00 31.68
N ALA A 16 -0.31 -43.00 32.35
CA ALA A 16 -1.18 -42.01 31.71
C ALA A 16 -0.34 -41.18 30.74
N GLY A 17 -0.33 -41.61 29.48
CA GLY A 17 0.28 -40.86 28.39
C GLY A 17 -0.44 -39.52 28.22
N TRP A 18 0.19 -38.43 28.65
CA TRP A 18 -0.19 -37.08 28.23
C TRP A 18 0.09 -36.95 26.74
N GLN A 19 -0.92 -37.24 25.92
CA GLN A 19 -0.89 -36.79 24.54
C GLN A 19 -1.06 -35.26 24.58
N THR A 20 0.05 -34.54 24.51
CA THR A 20 0.04 -33.14 24.13
C THR A 20 -0.50 -33.10 22.72
N ALA A 21 -1.78 -32.72 22.60
CA ALA A 21 -2.37 -32.38 21.32
C ALA A 21 -1.57 -31.18 20.78
N GLN A 22 -0.54 -31.46 19.97
CA GLN A 22 0.07 -30.45 19.13
C GLN A 22 -1.05 -29.98 18.21
N ALA A 23 -1.56 -28.77 18.51
CA ALA A 23 -2.44 -28.07 17.59
C ALA A 23 -1.68 -27.92 16.28
N GLN A 24 -1.95 -28.81 15.33
CA GLN A 24 -1.40 -28.74 13.99
C GLN A 24 -1.85 -27.39 13.41
N SER A 25 -0.94 -26.42 13.38
CA SER A 25 -1.23 -25.13 12.77
C SER A 25 -1.66 -25.39 11.33
N LYS A 26 -2.87 -24.97 10.99
CA LYS A 26 -3.38 -25.08 9.62
C LYS A 26 -2.32 -24.51 8.67
N PRO A 27 -1.93 -25.22 7.60
CA PRO A 27 -0.95 -24.70 6.65
C PRO A 27 -1.40 -23.34 6.11
N LEU A 28 -0.45 -22.41 5.98
CA LEU A 28 -0.74 -21.09 5.44
C LEU A 28 -1.22 -21.22 4.00
N GLU A 29 -2.25 -20.46 3.67
CA GLU A 29 -2.74 -20.37 2.29
C GLU A 29 -1.86 -19.42 1.49
N LYS A 30 -1.30 -19.89 0.37
CA LYS A 30 -0.51 -19.05 -0.54
C LYS A 30 -1.42 -18.05 -1.25
N VAL A 31 -1.11 -16.76 -1.12
CA VAL A 31 -1.84 -15.65 -1.71
C VAL A 31 -0.88 -14.75 -2.46
N ARG A 32 -1.14 -14.52 -3.75
CA ARG A 32 -0.30 -13.72 -4.65
C ARG A 32 -0.90 -12.32 -4.80
N LEU A 33 -0.08 -11.31 -4.49
CA LEU A 33 -0.38 -9.91 -4.63
C LEU A 33 0.63 -9.25 -5.58
N THR A 34 0.17 -8.62 -6.64
CA THR A 34 1.06 -7.77 -7.45
C THR A 34 1.07 -6.33 -6.96
N VAL A 35 2.26 -5.74 -7.01
CA VAL A 35 2.49 -4.31 -6.76
C VAL A 35 3.23 -3.69 -7.93
N PRO A 36 2.93 -2.42 -8.33
CA PRO A 36 3.59 -1.75 -9.45
C PRO A 36 5.10 -1.59 -9.32
N ALA A 37 5.57 -1.42 -8.09
CA ALA A 37 6.98 -1.24 -7.76
C ALA A 37 7.21 -1.55 -6.29
N LYS A 38 8.46 -1.75 -5.88
CA LYS A 38 8.86 -1.72 -4.47
C LYS A 38 8.93 -0.26 -4.02
N ALA A 39 7.77 0.33 -3.71
CA ALA A 39 7.61 1.72 -3.33
C ALA A 39 6.95 1.87 -1.95
N LEU A 40 7.12 3.04 -1.33
CA LEU A 40 6.61 3.31 0.01
C LEU A 40 5.09 3.22 0.11
N THR A 41 4.35 3.53 -0.96
CA THR A 41 2.90 3.30 -1.03
C THR A 41 2.50 1.87 -0.65
N PHE A 42 3.34 0.88 -0.97
CA PHE A 42 3.06 -0.53 -0.73
C PHE A 42 3.73 -1.09 0.53
N VAL A 43 4.34 -0.23 1.35
CA VAL A 43 4.95 -0.62 2.63
C VAL A 43 4.00 -1.43 3.51
N PRO A 44 2.67 -1.17 3.59
CA PRO A 44 1.79 -1.98 4.41
C PRO A 44 1.86 -3.48 4.10
N TYR A 45 1.98 -3.88 2.83
CA TYR A 45 2.11 -5.28 2.46
C TYR A 45 3.49 -5.86 2.80
N TYR A 46 4.55 -5.14 2.47
CA TYR A 46 5.93 -5.58 2.73
C TYR A 46 6.24 -5.66 4.22
N PHE A 47 5.85 -4.62 4.97
CA PHE A 47 6.03 -4.56 6.43
C PHE A 47 5.20 -5.64 7.12
N GLY A 48 3.91 -5.77 6.78
CA GLY A 48 3.03 -6.77 7.36
C GLY A 48 3.50 -8.20 7.11
N LYS A 49 4.04 -8.47 5.91
CA LYS A 49 4.70 -9.77 5.62
C LYS A 49 5.91 -9.98 6.50
N ALA A 50 6.81 -8.99 6.59
CA ALA A 50 8.03 -9.08 7.39
C ALA A 50 7.76 -9.25 8.90
N GLN A 51 6.66 -8.68 9.41
CA GLN A 51 6.22 -8.78 10.80
C GLN A 51 5.34 -10.03 11.07
N GLY A 52 5.13 -10.88 10.08
CA GLY A 52 4.30 -12.08 10.21
C GLY A 52 2.80 -11.78 10.39
N ILE A 53 2.34 -10.55 10.09
CA ILE A 53 0.93 -10.16 10.30
C ILE A 53 0.02 -10.98 9.37
N PHE A 54 0.42 -11.18 8.12
CA PHE A 54 -0.34 -12.02 7.17
C PHE A 54 -0.35 -13.49 7.59
N ALA A 55 0.79 -13.99 8.09
CA ALA A 55 0.88 -15.38 8.58
C ALA A 55 -0.06 -15.64 9.77
N LYS A 56 -0.24 -14.67 10.68
CA LYS A 56 -1.20 -14.74 11.79
C LYS A 56 -2.66 -14.83 11.32
N GLU A 57 -2.95 -14.38 10.11
CA GLU A 57 -4.26 -14.51 9.45
C GLU A 57 -4.36 -15.75 8.53
N GLY A 58 -3.38 -16.65 8.60
CA GLY A 58 -3.36 -17.88 7.80
C GLY A 58 -2.88 -17.69 6.35
N ILE A 59 -2.24 -16.56 6.03
CA ILE A 59 -1.83 -16.18 4.67
C ILE A 59 -0.30 -16.25 4.53
N ASP A 60 0.19 -17.06 3.58
CA ASP A 60 1.54 -16.95 3.02
C ASP A 60 1.50 -15.95 1.85
N LEU A 61 1.78 -14.67 2.16
CA LEU A 61 1.69 -13.59 1.16
C LEU A 61 2.92 -13.60 0.24
N GLU A 62 2.70 -13.86 -1.04
CA GLU A 62 3.70 -13.66 -2.10
C GLU A 62 3.49 -12.29 -2.77
N ILE A 63 4.48 -11.38 -2.65
CA ILE A 63 4.42 -10.05 -3.27
C ILE A 63 5.26 -10.07 -4.54
N ILE A 64 4.61 -9.82 -5.68
CA ILE A 64 5.20 -9.86 -7.00
C ILE A 64 5.25 -8.44 -7.58
N VAL A 65 6.45 -7.94 -7.88
CA VAL A 65 6.59 -6.66 -8.57
C VAL A 65 6.31 -6.86 -10.05
N MET A 66 5.28 -6.17 -10.56
CA MET A 66 4.82 -6.34 -11.93
C MET A 66 4.27 -5.02 -12.48
N ARG A 67 4.57 -4.70 -13.74
CA ARG A 67 4.00 -3.52 -14.40
C ARG A 67 2.46 -3.56 -14.33
N PRO A 68 1.79 -2.44 -14.02
CA PRO A 68 0.34 -2.42 -13.78
C PRO A 68 -0.53 -3.10 -14.86
N PRO A 69 -0.29 -2.89 -16.18
CA PRO A 69 -1.09 -3.58 -17.19
C PRO A 69 -1.00 -5.09 -17.11
N LEU A 70 0.21 -5.64 -16.90
CA LEU A 70 0.42 -7.10 -16.77
C LEU A 70 -0.25 -7.63 -15.50
N GLY A 71 -0.12 -6.90 -14.36
CA GLY A 71 -0.75 -7.29 -13.10
C GLY A 71 -2.29 -7.33 -13.20
N VAL A 72 -2.90 -6.37 -13.89
CA VAL A 72 -4.35 -6.35 -14.11
C VAL A 72 -4.78 -7.49 -15.05
N THR A 73 -4.01 -7.75 -16.12
CA THR A 73 -4.29 -8.86 -17.04
C THR A 73 -4.19 -10.21 -16.33
N ALA A 74 -3.13 -10.46 -15.55
CA ALA A 74 -2.95 -11.68 -14.79
C ALA A 74 -4.04 -11.86 -13.71
N LEU A 75 -4.48 -10.76 -13.07
CA LEU A 75 -5.61 -10.79 -12.15
C LEU A 75 -6.90 -11.23 -12.86
N LEU A 76 -7.20 -10.66 -14.03
CA LEU A 76 -8.39 -11.01 -14.83
C LEU A 76 -8.35 -12.46 -15.32
N ALA A 77 -7.16 -12.96 -15.69
CA ALA A 77 -6.95 -14.35 -16.09
C ALA A 77 -7.11 -15.36 -14.93
N GLY A 78 -7.00 -14.90 -13.67
CA GLY A 78 -7.07 -15.77 -12.51
C GLY A 78 -5.72 -16.31 -12.04
N ASP A 79 -4.63 -15.84 -12.62
CA ASP A 79 -3.26 -16.23 -12.25
C ASP A 79 -2.84 -15.65 -10.90
N LEU A 80 -3.57 -14.65 -10.40
CA LEU A 80 -3.34 -13.94 -9.16
C LEU A 80 -4.64 -13.77 -8.37
N GLU A 81 -4.50 -13.63 -7.07
CA GLU A 81 -5.61 -13.34 -6.16
C GLU A 81 -5.88 -11.83 -6.07
N TYR A 82 -4.81 -11.02 -6.00
CA TYR A 82 -4.92 -9.57 -5.78
C TYR A 82 -3.91 -8.76 -6.59
N THR A 83 -4.27 -7.49 -6.83
CA THR A 83 -3.33 -6.46 -7.26
C THR A 83 -3.49 -5.20 -6.42
N ALA A 84 -2.38 -4.50 -6.18
CA ALA A 84 -2.37 -3.19 -5.57
C ALA A 84 -2.31 -2.04 -6.60
N ALA A 85 -2.45 -2.35 -7.89
CA ALA A 85 -2.50 -1.36 -8.98
C ALA A 85 -3.88 -0.66 -9.05
N GLY A 86 -4.31 -0.03 -7.95
CA GLY A 86 -5.64 0.50 -7.73
C GLY A 86 -6.15 1.40 -8.86
N GLY A 87 -5.38 2.42 -9.25
CA GLY A 87 -5.80 3.38 -10.29
C GLY A 87 -6.07 2.75 -11.65
N LEU A 88 -5.21 1.82 -12.11
CA LEU A 88 -5.44 1.14 -13.39
C LEU A 88 -6.60 0.14 -13.30
N SER A 89 -6.70 -0.60 -12.19
CA SER A 89 -7.80 -1.53 -11.96
C SER A 89 -9.14 -0.81 -11.89
N PHE A 90 -9.17 0.38 -11.30
CA PHE A 90 -10.35 1.22 -11.25
C PHE A 90 -10.78 1.66 -12.67
N ARG A 91 -9.83 2.07 -13.52
CA ARG A 91 -10.11 2.38 -14.94
C ARG A 91 -10.59 1.16 -15.73
N ALA A 92 -10.05 -0.03 -15.45
CA ALA A 92 -10.50 -1.27 -16.08
C ALA A 92 -11.93 -1.62 -15.64
N ALA A 93 -12.23 -1.50 -14.34
CA ALA A 93 -13.58 -1.71 -13.82
C ALA A 93 -14.58 -0.68 -14.36
N LEU A 94 -14.17 0.58 -14.54
CA LEU A 94 -14.96 1.63 -15.19
C LEU A 94 -15.36 1.24 -16.63
N LYS A 95 -14.48 0.51 -17.32
CA LYS A 95 -14.74 -0.03 -18.67
C LYS A 95 -15.42 -1.41 -18.66
N GLY A 96 -15.90 -1.87 -17.52
CA GLY A 96 -16.71 -3.09 -17.39
C GLY A 96 -15.93 -4.34 -16.92
N ALA A 97 -14.64 -4.24 -16.60
CA ALA A 97 -13.92 -5.38 -16.04
C ALA A 97 -14.53 -5.80 -14.68
N PRO A 98 -14.67 -7.11 -14.40
CA PRO A 98 -15.28 -7.62 -13.16
C PRO A 98 -14.30 -7.54 -11.97
N LEU A 99 -13.77 -6.36 -11.72
CA LEU A 99 -12.84 -6.05 -10.64
C LEU A 99 -13.50 -5.18 -9.58
N ARG A 100 -13.10 -5.40 -8.31
CA ARG A 100 -13.54 -4.56 -7.19
C ARG A 100 -12.35 -4.15 -6.34
N THR A 101 -12.28 -2.86 -6.01
CA THR A 101 -11.41 -2.39 -4.92
C THR A 101 -12.11 -2.66 -3.59
N ILE A 102 -11.45 -3.36 -2.68
CA ILE A 102 -12.04 -3.83 -1.42
C ILE A 102 -11.47 -3.15 -0.18
N THR A 103 -10.37 -2.42 -0.32
CA THR A 103 -9.81 -1.50 0.69
C THR A 103 -8.78 -0.59 0.07
N PHE A 104 -8.51 0.55 0.70
CA PHE A 104 -7.54 1.55 0.25
C PHE A 104 -6.41 1.70 1.27
N ILE A 105 -5.16 1.50 0.84
CA ILE A 105 -4.00 1.67 1.70
C ILE A 105 -3.48 3.11 1.72
N GLN A 106 -3.80 3.88 0.69
CA GLN A 106 -3.45 5.30 0.57
C GLN A 106 -4.50 6.02 -0.29
N THR A 107 -5.09 7.09 0.26
CA THR A 107 -6.12 7.92 -0.38
C THR A 107 -5.70 9.38 -0.50
N ARG A 108 -4.40 9.65 -0.37
CA ARG A 108 -3.79 10.98 -0.52
C ARG A 108 -2.58 10.91 -1.42
N LEU A 109 -2.35 11.96 -2.19
CA LEU A 109 -1.11 12.07 -2.95
C LEU A 109 0.08 12.25 -1.98
N SER A 110 1.25 11.76 -2.37
CA SER A 110 2.46 11.79 -1.53
C SER A 110 3.62 12.53 -2.21
N PHE A 111 3.31 13.55 -3.00
CA PHE A 111 4.31 14.30 -3.74
C PHE A 111 4.70 15.59 -3.02
N SER A 112 6.00 15.93 -3.07
CA SER A 112 6.56 17.21 -2.65
C SER A 112 7.30 17.87 -3.81
N LEU A 113 7.21 19.19 -3.92
CA LEU A 113 7.99 19.99 -4.84
C LEU A 113 9.27 20.46 -4.15
N VAL A 114 10.40 19.95 -4.58
CA VAL A 114 11.72 20.27 -4.04
C VAL A 114 12.50 21.10 -5.07
N GLY A 115 13.09 22.19 -4.65
CA GLY A 115 13.82 23.09 -5.56
C GLY A 115 15.32 23.10 -5.32
N GLN A 116 16.06 23.78 -6.21
CA GLN A 116 17.49 24.01 -6.01
C GLN A 116 17.76 24.91 -4.79
N PRO A 117 18.87 24.69 -4.06
CA PRO A 117 19.27 25.59 -2.99
C PRO A 117 19.36 27.02 -3.47
N GLY A 118 18.78 27.98 -2.71
CA GLY A 118 18.70 29.40 -3.07
C GLY A 118 17.64 29.75 -4.13
N MET A 119 16.88 28.76 -4.64
CA MET A 119 15.76 29.02 -5.53
C MET A 119 14.56 29.58 -4.75
N THR A 120 13.76 30.40 -5.41
CA THR A 120 12.44 30.85 -4.91
C THR A 120 11.35 30.34 -5.87
N PRO A 121 10.12 30.14 -5.40
CA PRO A 121 9.03 29.64 -6.27
C PRO A 121 8.81 30.47 -7.53
N ALA A 122 8.95 31.81 -7.44
CA ALA A 122 8.76 32.71 -8.58
C ALA A 122 9.85 32.58 -9.66
N ARG A 123 11.00 32.00 -9.34
CA ARG A 123 12.14 31.82 -10.25
C ARG A 123 12.20 30.42 -10.86
N ILE A 124 11.26 29.55 -10.55
CA ILE A 124 11.18 28.21 -11.14
C ILE A 124 10.66 28.35 -12.58
N HIS A 125 11.45 27.94 -13.55
CA HIS A 125 11.09 27.90 -14.97
C HIS A 125 10.81 26.48 -15.47
N ASN A 126 11.43 25.48 -14.85
CA ASN A 126 11.24 24.09 -15.23
C ASN A 126 11.14 23.15 -14.01
N VAL A 127 10.28 22.13 -14.14
CA VAL A 127 9.99 21.15 -13.08
C VAL A 127 10.08 19.75 -13.65
N ALA A 128 10.93 18.90 -13.08
CA ALA A 128 10.98 17.49 -13.41
C ALA A 128 9.77 16.73 -12.85
N VAL A 129 9.14 15.94 -13.70
CA VAL A 129 8.01 15.06 -13.35
C VAL A 129 8.27 13.65 -13.89
N SER A 130 7.68 12.61 -13.30
CA SER A 130 7.86 11.23 -13.79
C SER A 130 7.20 10.96 -15.14
N GLY A 131 6.31 11.83 -15.61
CA GLY A 131 5.67 11.72 -16.93
C GLY A 131 4.61 12.78 -17.10
N ILE A 132 4.49 13.30 -18.31
CA ILE A 132 3.41 14.23 -18.67
C ILE A 132 2.07 13.49 -18.61
N GLY A 133 1.06 14.10 -17.99
CA GLY A 133 -0.26 13.48 -17.74
C GLY A 133 -0.30 12.48 -16.58
N SER A 134 0.83 12.25 -15.87
CA SER A 134 0.87 11.39 -14.69
C SER A 134 0.35 12.10 -13.44
N LEU A 135 0.15 11.34 -12.34
CA LEU A 135 -0.15 11.92 -11.02
C LEU A 135 0.95 12.88 -10.54
N ALA A 136 2.21 12.60 -10.87
CA ALA A 136 3.32 13.52 -10.56
C ALA A 136 3.18 14.85 -11.31
N HIS A 137 2.79 14.83 -12.59
CA HIS A 137 2.53 16.06 -13.35
C HIS A 137 1.37 16.86 -12.75
N TYR A 138 0.26 16.19 -12.42
CA TYR A 138 -0.88 16.81 -11.74
C TYR A 138 -0.48 17.42 -10.39
N ALA A 139 0.31 16.69 -9.61
CA ALA A 139 0.84 17.17 -8.33
C ALA A 139 1.72 18.43 -8.51
N ALA A 140 2.59 18.45 -9.52
CA ALA A 140 3.42 19.59 -9.84
C ALA A 140 2.58 20.82 -10.20
N ILE A 141 1.59 20.68 -11.10
CA ILE A 141 0.65 21.75 -11.45
C ILE A 141 -0.06 22.27 -10.21
N THR A 142 -0.54 21.39 -9.35
CA THR A 142 -1.27 21.75 -8.13
C THR A 142 -0.41 22.60 -7.20
N VAL A 143 0.84 22.17 -6.94
CA VAL A 143 1.74 22.90 -6.05
C VAL A 143 2.17 24.23 -6.68
N MET A 144 2.55 24.24 -7.97
CA MET A 144 2.96 25.47 -8.66
C MET A 144 1.84 26.50 -8.70
N LYS A 145 0.59 26.09 -8.91
CA LYS A 145 -0.60 26.95 -8.84
C LYS A 145 -0.77 27.56 -7.44
N ARG A 146 -0.61 26.77 -6.37
CA ARG A 146 -0.65 27.26 -4.98
C ARG A 146 0.45 28.31 -4.69
N LEU A 147 1.59 28.17 -5.37
CA LEU A 147 2.72 29.10 -5.25
C LEU A 147 2.59 30.35 -6.16
N GLY A 148 1.52 30.45 -6.97
CA GLY A 148 1.27 31.57 -7.87
C GLY A 148 2.19 31.59 -9.10
N ASN A 149 2.84 30.48 -9.45
CA ASN A 149 3.69 30.36 -10.63
C ASN A 149 3.20 29.22 -11.54
N GLU A 150 2.32 29.56 -12.49
CA GLU A 150 1.76 28.58 -13.46
C GLU A 150 2.54 28.56 -14.80
N LYS A 151 3.52 29.48 -14.98
CA LYS A 151 4.30 29.60 -16.22
C LYS A 151 5.59 28.80 -16.14
N VAL A 152 5.47 27.47 -16.00
CA VAL A 152 6.60 26.55 -15.91
C VAL A 152 6.55 25.49 -17.00
N THR A 153 7.72 25.03 -17.45
CA THR A 153 7.86 23.88 -18.34
C THR A 153 8.01 22.60 -17.53
N TYR A 154 7.22 21.58 -17.82
CA TYR A 154 7.34 20.26 -17.19
C TYR A 154 8.19 19.33 -18.02
N ILE A 155 9.22 18.72 -17.40
CA ILE A 155 10.19 17.84 -18.05
C ILE A 155 9.95 16.41 -17.58
N SER A 156 9.62 15.51 -18.53
CA SER A 156 9.41 14.08 -18.21
C SER A 156 10.74 13.36 -18.02
N THR A 157 10.88 12.67 -16.88
CA THR A 157 12.09 11.91 -16.49
C THR A 157 11.83 10.40 -16.35
N ASN A 158 10.64 9.93 -16.68
CA ASN A 158 10.14 8.55 -16.61
C ASN A 158 9.89 8.01 -15.20
N THR A 159 10.66 8.40 -14.19
CA THR A 159 10.48 7.94 -12.80
C THR A 159 10.74 9.05 -11.80
N THR A 160 10.17 8.94 -10.61
CA THR A 160 10.46 9.86 -9.50
C THR A 160 11.94 9.84 -9.09
N ALA A 161 12.59 8.69 -9.18
CA ALA A 161 14.04 8.57 -8.95
C ALA A 161 14.83 9.44 -9.94
N ASN A 162 14.47 9.37 -11.22
CA ASN A 162 15.11 10.19 -12.26
C ASN A 162 14.80 11.68 -12.08
N SER A 163 13.59 12.05 -11.61
CA SER A 163 13.28 13.46 -11.28
C SER A 163 14.21 13.97 -10.17
N TYR A 164 14.43 13.15 -9.13
CA TYR A 164 15.38 13.45 -8.06
C TYR A 164 16.83 13.56 -8.59
N THR A 165 17.27 12.62 -9.42
CA THR A 165 18.60 12.66 -10.05
C THR A 165 18.78 13.92 -10.91
N ALA A 166 17.76 14.31 -11.69
CA ALA A 166 17.79 15.53 -12.48
C ALA A 166 17.95 16.80 -11.60
N LEU A 167 17.29 16.81 -10.44
CA LEU A 167 17.47 17.89 -9.45
C LEU A 167 18.90 17.93 -8.92
N LEU A 168 19.48 16.79 -8.51
CA LEU A 168 20.86 16.73 -8.03
C LEU A 168 21.88 17.14 -9.08
N ALA A 169 21.64 16.79 -10.34
CA ALA A 169 22.46 17.17 -11.49
C ALA A 169 22.29 18.65 -11.90
N LYS A 170 21.44 19.40 -11.21
CA LYS A 170 21.09 20.80 -11.52
C LYS A 170 20.57 21.03 -12.94
N SER A 171 20.02 19.99 -13.57
CA SER A 171 19.44 20.07 -14.91
C SER A 171 17.99 20.60 -14.91
N VAL A 172 17.41 20.76 -13.73
CA VAL A 172 16.09 21.36 -13.51
C VAL A 172 16.11 22.29 -12.30
N ASP A 173 15.20 23.27 -12.29
CA ASP A 173 15.05 24.22 -11.17
C ASP A 173 14.38 23.58 -9.96
N ALA A 174 13.42 22.70 -10.22
CA ALA A 174 12.71 21.94 -9.20
C ALA A 174 12.31 20.55 -9.71
N ALA A 175 11.96 19.66 -8.79
CA ALA A 175 11.45 18.33 -9.10
C ALA A 175 10.27 17.99 -8.19
N ILE A 176 9.27 17.33 -8.77
CA ILE A 176 8.21 16.69 -7.99
C ILE A 176 8.66 15.29 -7.63
N VAL A 177 8.75 15.00 -6.35
CA VAL A 177 9.27 13.74 -5.83
C VAL A 177 8.35 13.14 -4.77
N THR A 178 8.52 11.86 -4.49
CA THR A 178 7.84 11.15 -3.39
C THR A 178 8.86 10.64 -2.38
N PRO A 179 8.48 10.32 -1.14
CA PRO A 179 9.37 9.64 -0.23
C PRO A 179 9.92 8.32 -0.83
N PRO A 180 11.18 7.97 -0.60
CA PRO A 180 12.14 8.62 0.31
C PRO A 180 12.87 9.82 -0.29
N TYR A 181 12.73 10.10 -1.59
CA TYR A 181 13.46 11.19 -2.27
C TYR A 181 13.13 12.57 -1.71
N THR A 182 11.90 12.80 -1.23
CA THR A 182 11.53 13.99 -0.47
C THR A 182 12.44 14.16 0.74
N SER A 183 12.54 13.14 1.58
CA SER A 183 13.37 13.15 2.78
C SER A 183 14.86 13.29 2.46
N MET A 184 15.33 12.58 1.43
CA MET A 184 16.72 12.70 0.96
C MET A 184 17.06 14.12 0.52
N ALA A 185 16.18 14.77 -0.25
CA ALA A 185 16.41 16.13 -0.73
C ALA A 185 16.40 17.14 0.43
N ILE A 186 15.38 17.09 1.30
CA ILE A 186 15.25 18.02 2.43
C ILE A 186 16.46 17.91 3.38
N LEU A 187 16.87 16.70 3.73
CA LEU A 187 18.01 16.46 4.60
C LEU A 187 19.37 16.84 3.95
N ALA A 188 19.42 16.89 2.61
CA ALA A 188 20.57 17.40 1.85
C ALA A 188 20.52 18.92 1.66
N GLY A 189 19.55 19.64 2.26
CA GLY A 189 19.45 21.10 2.22
C GLY A 189 18.71 21.69 1.03
N TYR A 190 17.98 20.85 0.27
CA TYR A 190 17.10 21.33 -0.81
C TYR A 190 15.79 21.84 -0.20
N PRO A 191 15.29 23.03 -0.58
CA PRO A 191 14.05 23.58 -0.04
C PRO A 191 12.81 22.77 -0.50
N ASP A 192 11.91 22.48 0.44
CA ASP A 192 10.55 22.00 0.15
C ASP A 192 9.64 23.20 -0.06
N PHE A 193 9.11 23.38 -1.26
CA PHE A 193 8.20 24.45 -1.63
C PHE A 193 6.72 24.11 -1.41
N GLY A 194 6.42 22.89 -0.99
CA GLY A 194 5.07 22.42 -0.68
C GLY A 194 4.79 21.04 -1.23
N ASN A 195 3.68 20.50 -0.78
CA ASN A 195 3.31 19.14 -1.07
C ASN A 195 1.81 18.98 -1.39
N THR A 196 1.40 17.77 -1.71
CA THR A 196 0.01 17.40 -2.05
C THR A 196 -0.60 16.43 -1.04
N PHE A 197 -0.12 16.36 0.20
CA PHE A 197 -0.57 15.37 1.19
C PHE A 197 -2.04 15.60 1.63
N ASP A 198 -2.60 16.77 1.35
CA ASP A 198 -4.01 17.11 1.51
C ASP A 198 -4.88 16.73 0.29
N VAL A 199 -4.27 16.46 -0.87
CA VAL A 199 -5.00 16.11 -2.10
C VAL A 199 -5.43 14.66 -2.07
N ARG A 200 -6.74 14.44 -2.19
CA ARG A 200 -7.34 13.11 -2.23
C ARG A 200 -7.23 12.49 -3.63
N ASP A 201 -6.72 11.28 -3.70
CA ASP A 201 -6.66 10.47 -4.93
C ASP A 201 -6.45 8.99 -4.58
N LEU A 202 -6.64 8.07 -5.53
CA LEU A 202 -6.47 6.63 -5.37
C LEU A 202 -5.04 6.22 -5.73
N GLN A 203 -4.15 6.23 -4.73
CA GLN A 203 -2.75 5.84 -4.93
C GLN A 203 -2.52 4.33 -4.77
N GLY A 204 -3.22 3.70 -3.86
CA GLY A 204 -3.09 2.26 -3.62
C GLY A 204 -4.37 1.68 -3.05
N GLY A 205 -4.75 0.52 -3.55
CA GLY A 205 -5.92 -0.22 -3.06
C GLY A 205 -5.71 -1.71 -3.28
N LEU A 206 -6.41 -2.52 -2.52
CA LEU A 206 -6.46 -3.96 -2.70
C LEU A 206 -7.60 -4.27 -3.67
N VAL A 207 -7.27 -4.85 -4.80
CA VAL A 207 -8.23 -5.16 -5.87
C VAL A 207 -8.27 -6.66 -6.12
N ALA A 208 -9.47 -7.19 -6.26
CA ALA A 208 -9.70 -8.59 -6.61
C ALA A 208 -10.78 -8.72 -7.70
N ARG A 209 -10.86 -9.91 -8.30
CA ARG A 209 -11.97 -10.27 -9.19
C ARG A 209 -13.26 -10.46 -8.38
N LEU A 210 -14.37 -10.01 -8.92
CA LEU A 210 -15.69 -10.17 -8.28
C LEU A 210 -16.00 -11.65 -7.98
N GLN A 211 -15.75 -12.55 -8.93
CA GLN A 211 -15.92 -13.98 -8.74
C GLN A 211 -15.10 -14.50 -7.55
N TYR A 212 -13.82 -14.11 -7.46
CA TYR A 212 -12.94 -14.52 -6.37
C TYR A 212 -13.47 -14.08 -4.99
N LEU A 213 -14.02 -12.88 -4.89
CA LEU A 213 -14.60 -12.37 -3.64
C LEU A 213 -15.81 -13.18 -3.19
N HIS A 214 -16.61 -13.71 -4.12
CA HIS A 214 -17.73 -14.60 -3.79
C HIS A 214 -17.26 -16.00 -3.36
N GLU A 215 -16.31 -16.59 -4.10
CA GLU A 215 -15.84 -17.95 -3.87
C GLU A 215 -14.91 -18.05 -2.65
N ARG A 216 -14.14 -17.01 -2.34
CA ARG A 216 -13.09 -17.01 -1.32
C ARG A 216 -13.29 -15.90 -0.28
N ARG A 217 -14.55 -15.71 0.14
CA ARG A 217 -14.96 -14.62 1.04
C ARG A 217 -14.11 -14.53 2.32
N GLU A 218 -13.91 -15.67 3.01
CA GLU A 218 -13.13 -15.68 4.26
C GLU A 218 -11.65 -15.35 4.05
N GLN A 219 -11.08 -15.79 2.93
CA GLN A 219 -9.72 -15.43 2.57
C GLN A 219 -9.62 -13.92 2.27
N ALA A 220 -10.59 -13.32 1.59
CA ALA A 220 -10.63 -11.89 1.33
C ALA A 220 -10.76 -11.08 2.64
N ARG A 221 -11.56 -11.53 3.60
CA ARG A 221 -11.66 -10.93 4.94
C ARG A 221 -10.34 -11.02 5.70
N ALA A 222 -9.66 -12.17 5.67
CA ALA A 222 -8.34 -12.35 6.27
C ALA A 222 -7.30 -11.40 5.64
N MET A 223 -7.32 -11.24 4.32
CA MET A 223 -6.43 -10.32 3.59
C MET A 223 -6.69 -8.85 3.96
N ILE A 224 -7.95 -8.43 4.05
CA ILE A 224 -8.33 -7.08 4.51
C ILE A 224 -7.87 -6.87 5.95
N ARG A 225 -8.15 -7.81 6.86
CA ARG A 225 -7.78 -7.73 8.28
C ARG A 225 -6.27 -7.62 8.47
N ALA A 226 -5.49 -8.44 7.75
CA ALA A 226 -4.03 -8.36 7.76
C ALA A 226 -3.53 -7.01 7.23
N THR A 227 -4.15 -6.48 6.17
CA THR A 227 -3.81 -5.17 5.60
C THR A 227 -4.07 -4.05 6.59
N LEU A 228 -5.25 -4.02 7.24
CA LEU A 228 -5.58 -3.02 8.26
C LEU A 228 -4.60 -3.08 9.45
N ARG A 229 -4.35 -4.28 9.99
CA ARG A 229 -3.39 -4.48 11.09
C ARG A 229 -1.98 -4.05 10.71
N SER A 230 -1.57 -4.25 9.47
CA SER A 230 -0.27 -3.77 8.98
C SER A 230 -0.19 -2.25 8.97
N MET A 231 -1.22 -1.58 8.50
CA MET A 231 -1.30 -0.11 8.48
C MET A 231 -1.31 0.47 9.89
N GLU A 232 -2.12 -0.11 10.79
CA GLU A 232 -2.13 0.26 12.21
C GLU A 232 -0.77 0.03 12.88
N SER A 233 -0.14 -1.12 12.61
CA SER A 233 1.17 -1.45 13.19
C SER A 233 2.26 -0.47 12.75
N ILE A 234 2.24 -0.03 11.47
CA ILE A 234 3.14 1.01 10.99
C ILE A 234 2.98 2.29 11.80
N VAL A 235 1.74 2.71 12.07
CA VAL A 235 1.47 3.97 12.78
C VAL A 235 1.78 3.87 14.28
N LYS A 236 1.50 2.71 14.90
CA LYS A 236 1.65 2.50 16.35
C LYS A 236 3.07 2.14 16.78
N ASN A 237 3.84 1.46 15.91
CA ASN A 237 5.15 0.90 16.22
C ASN A 237 6.25 1.60 15.40
N GLU A 238 6.56 2.84 15.77
CA GLU A 238 7.55 3.68 15.05
C GLU A 238 8.91 3.01 14.94
N VAL A 239 9.41 2.42 16.03
CA VAL A 239 10.74 1.79 16.08
C VAL A 239 10.86 0.67 15.04
N GLU A 240 9.88 -0.23 14.98
CA GLU A 240 9.84 -1.33 14.03
C GLU A 240 9.64 -0.84 12.59
N ALA A 241 8.80 0.18 12.40
CA ALA A 241 8.55 0.74 11.07
C ALA A 241 9.80 1.44 10.52
N VAL A 242 10.49 2.27 11.33
CA VAL A 242 11.76 2.90 10.94
C VAL A 242 12.83 1.86 10.68
N ALA A 243 12.99 0.86 11.56
CA ALA A 243 13.94 -0.22 11.37
C ALA A 243 13.65 -1.04 10.09
N TYR A 244 12.37 -1.21 9.75
CA TYR A 244 11.98 -1.84 8.49
C TYR A 244 12.36 -0.98 7.28
N LEU A 245 12.13 0.35 7.32
CA LEU A 245 12.52 1.26 6.24
C LEU A 245 14.04 1.25 6.02
N GLN A 246 14.83 1.22 7.08
CA GLN A 246 16.29 1.07 6.98
C GLN A 246 16.69 -0.22 6.25
N ARG A 247 16.19 -1.36 6.68
CA ARG A 247 16.57 -2.67 6.12
C ARG A 247 15.90 -2.94 4.77
N GLY A 248 14.59 -2.71 4.68
CA GLY A 248 13.77 -3.06 3.51
C GLY A 248 13.98 -2.13 2.33
N PHE A 249 14.34 -0.86 2.57
CA PHE A 249 14.56 0.17 1.55
C PHE A 249 15.99 0.69 1.53
N ALA A 250 16.89 0.12 2.32
CA ALA A 250 18.29 0.52 2.44
C ALA A 250 18.46 2.03 2.73
N LEU A 251 17.62 2.59 3.62
CA LEU A 251 17.66 4.00 3.98
C LEU A 251 18.57 4.24 5.18
N GLU A 252 19.34 5.32 5.15
CA GLU A 252 20.07 5.79 6.31
C GLU A 252 19.13 6.17 7.47
N PRO A 253 19.56 6.08 8.74
CA PRO A 253 18.69 6.26 9.90
C PRO A 253 17.89 7.58 9.89
N LYS A 254 18.51 8.70 9.54
CA LYS A 254 17.85 10.01 9.48
C LYS A 254 16.82 10.07 8.36
N ILE A 255 17.14 9.52 7.20
CA ILE A 255 16.24 9.45 6.04
C ILE A 255 15.06 8.54 6.36
N ALA A 256 15.30 7.40 6.98
CA ALA A 256 14.24 6.46 7.38
C ALA A 256 13.27 7.10 8.38
N ALA A 257 13.78 7.80 9.39
CA ALA A 257 12.95 8.50 10.38
C ALA A 257 12.11 9.62 9.75
N ASP A 258 12.70 10.41 8.86
CA ASP A 258 11.96 11.47 8.16
C ASP A 258 10.92 10.90 7.19
N THR A 259 11.30 9.87 6.44
CA THR A 259 10.39 9.12 5.56
C THR A 259 9.21 8.51 6.33
N TYR A 260 9.46 8.00 7.54
CA TYR A 260 8.41 7.47 8.40
C TYR A 260 7.39 8.57 8.79
N ARG A 261 7.85 9.78 9.13
CA ARG A 261 6.94 10.90 9.45
C ARG A 261 5.98 11.21 8.30
N ILE A 262 6.45 11.14 7.06
CA ILE A 262 5.59 11.31 5.88
C ILE A 262 4.66 10.11 5.72
N LEU A 263 5.20 8.90 5.81
CA LEU A 263 4.41 7.66 5.69
C LEU A 263 3.24 7.64 6.67
N LYS A 264 3.47 8.06 7.91
CA LYS A 264 2.43 8.14 8.95
C LYS A 264 1.27 9.09 8.60
N GLN A 265 1.53 10.12 7.80
CA GLN A 265 0.50 11.09 7.36
C GLN A 265 -0.35 10.58 6.19
N ILE A 266 0.21 9.70 5.36
CA ILE A 266 -0.42 9.28 4.11
C ILE A 266 -1.02 7.88 4.16
N VAL A 267 -0.58 7.01 5.09
CA VAL A 267 -1.13 5.67 5.25
C VAL A 267 -2.58 5.76 5.74
N ASN A 268 -3.45 4.98 5.11
CA ASN A 268 -4.89 5.00 5.40
C ASN A 268 -5.29 3.87 6.35
N THR A 269 -5.15 4.07 7.65
CA THR A 269 -5.42 3.04 8.67
C THR A 269 -6.86 2.55 8.70
N ASP A 270 -7.80 3.36 8.22
CA ASP A 270 -9.21 2.97 8.11
C ASP A 270 -9.50 2.00 6.95
N GLY A 271 -8.64 1.99 5.93
CA GLY A 271 -8.86 1.21 4.72
C GLY A 271 -10.03 1.68 3.86
N ASP A 272 -10.73 2.74 4.27
CA ASP A 272 -11.93 3.30 3.66
C ASP A 272 -11.64 4.61 2.90
N ILE A 273 -12.64 5.10 2.18
CA ILE A 273 -12.65 6.42 1.54
C ILE A 273 -14.07 6.98 1.59
N GLU A 274 -14.19 8.27 1.84
CA GLU A 274 -15.49 8.92 1.89
C GLU A 274 -16.16 8.92 0.51
N GLU A 275 -17.42 8.56 0.45
CA GLU A 275 -18.19 8.44 -0.81
C GLU A 275 -18.17 9.72 -1.67
N PRO A 276 -18.29 10.95 -1.12
CA PRO A 276 -18.17 12.17 -1.93
C PRO A 276 -16.81 12.31 -2.61
N VAL A 277 -15.73 11.92 -1.92
CA VAL A 277 -14.38 11.92 -2.49
C VAL A 277 -14.27 10.91 -3.62
N LEU A 278 -14.79 9.70 -3.40
CA LEU A 278 -14.80 8.64 -4.42
C LEU A 278 -15.60 9.05 -5.67
N LYS A 279 -16.76 9.72 -5.50
CA LYS A 279 -17.54 10.27 -6.62
C LYS A 279 -16.75 11.33 -7.40
N THR A 280 -16.06 12.24 -6.72
CA THR A 280 -15.21 13.24 -7.39
C THR A 280 -14.10 12.60 -8.21
N ILE A 281 -13.45 11.58 -7.65
CA ILE A 281 -12.41 10.83 -8.36
C ILE A 281 -13.00 10.07 -9.55
N LEU A 282 -14.18 9.46 -9.39
CA LEU A 282 -14.89 8.76 -10.47
C LEU A 282 -15.17 9.69 -11.65
N GLU A 283 -15.73 10.88 -11.41
CA GLU A 283 -16.05 11.83 -12.47
C GLU A 283 -14.78 12.30 -13.22
N LYS A 284 -13.69 12.57 -12.49
CA LYS A 284 -12.39 12.85 -13.10
C LYS A 284 -11.92 11.70 -14.02
N LEU A 285 -11.99 10.45 -13.53
CA LEU A 285 -11.56 9.29 -14.28
C LEU A 285 -12.46 8.98 -15.49
N LYS A 286 -13.76 9.25 -15.40
CA LYS A 286 -14.70 9.16 -16.52
C LYS A 286 -14.29 10.12 -17.64
N GLN A 287 -14.03 11.39 -17.29
CA GLN A 287 -13.59 12.41 -18.24
C GLN A 287 -12.27 12.01 -18.92
N GLU A 288 -11.27 11.60 -18.14
CA GLU A 288 -9.95 11.16 -18.65
C GLU A 288 -10.05 9.90 -19.53
N SER A 289 -11.04 9.04 -19.30
CA SER A 289 -11.22 7.76 -20.00
C SER A 289 -12.22 7.83 -21.15
N GLY A 290 -12.87 8.99 -21.39
CA GLY A 290 -13.92 9.18 -22.38
C GLY A 290 -15.18 8.37 -22.09
N VAL A 291 -15.45 8.01 -20.83
CA VAL A 291 -16.65 7.27 -20.42
C VAL A 291 -17.76 8.25 -20.08
N THR A 292 -18.81 8.28 -20.89
CA THR A 292 -19.97 9.16 -20.70
C THR A 292 -21.12 8.50 -19.94
N ALA A 293 -21.18 7.16 -19.94
CA ALA A 293 -22.22 6.41 -19.23
C ALA A 293 -22.13 6.61 -17.72
N GLU A 294 -23.28 6.54 -17.03
CA GLU A 294 -23.30 6.41 -15.59
C GLU A 294 -22.78 5.05 -15.16
N VAL A 295 -21.84 5.04 -14.22
CA VAL A 295 -21.28 3.84 -13.64
C VAL A 295 -21.49 3.89 -12.13
N PRO A 296 -22.32 2.99 -11.57
CA PRO A 296 -22.55 2.93 -10.13
C PRO A 296 -21.24 2.60 -9.39
N LEU A 297 -21.05 3.20 -8.22
CA LEU A 297 -19.81 3.02 -7.41
C LEU A 297 -19.58 1.56 -7.01
N ASP A 298 -20.62 0.79 -6.77
CA ASP A 298 -20.56 -0.64 -6.42
C ASP A 298 -20.00 -1.53 -7.54
N ARG A 299 -19.98 -1.04 -8.78
CA ARG A 299 -19.27 -1.67 -9.90
C ARG A 299 -17.74 -1.51 -9.83
N LEU A 300 -17.25 -0.60 -9.01
CA LEU A 300 -15.84 -0.24 -8.91
C LEU A 300 -15.25 -0.61 -7.55
N VAL A 301 -16.06 -0.43 -6.51
CA VAL A 301 -15.65 -0.57 -5.11
C VAL A 301 -16.68 -1.42 -4.36
N ASP A 302 -16.19 -2.39 -3.59
CA ASP A 302 -17.00 -3.15 -2.64
C ASP A 302 -16.34 -3.13 -1.26
N LEU A 303 -16.80 -2.27 -0.39
CA LEU A 303 -16.31 -2.14 0.98
C LEU A 303 -17.17 -2.94 1.99
N SER A 304 -18.05 -3.81 1.54
CA SER A 304 -18.90 -4.62 2.43
C SER A 304 -18.04 -5.49 3.36
N LEU A 305 -17.05 -6.19 2.79
CA LEU A 305 -16.10 -7.01 3.56
C LEU A 305 -15.25 -6.19 4.53
N LEU A 306 -14.84 -4.99 4.12
CA LEU A 306 -14.11 -4.07 5.00
C LEU A 306 -14.95 -3.70 6.23
N ARG A 307 -16.24 -3.35 6.02
CA ARG A 307 -17.16 -2.98 7.12
C ARG A 307 -17.36 -4.16 8.08
N GLU A 308 -17.51 -5.37 7.58
CA GLU A 308 -17.61 -6.59 8.40
C GLU A 308 -16.36 -6.78 9.25
N VAL A 309 -15.16 -6.71 8.64
CA VAL A 309 -13.89 -6.85 9.34
C VAL A 309 -13.74 -5.76 10.41
N LYS A 310 -14.07 -4.51 10.10
CA LYS A 310 -14.03 -3.41 11.10
C LYS A 310 -14.97 -3.66 12.26
N ALA A 311 -16.18 -4.15 12.01
CA ALA A 311 -17.15 -4.48 13.06
C ALA A 311 -16.68 -5.62 13.98
N GLU A 312 -15.89 -6.56 13.48
CA GLU A 312 -15.29 -7.65 14.28
C GLU A 312 -14.12 -7.17 15.14
N VAL A 313 -13.25 -6.33 14.57
CA VAL A 313 -12.07 -5.80 15.25
C VAL A 313 -12.47 -4.80 16.35
N GLY A 314 -13.52 -3.98 16.11
CA GLY A 314 -14.03 -3.02 17.09
C GLY A 314 -14.80 -3.64 18.28
N LYS A 315 -15.09 -4.95 18.23
CA LYS A 315 -15.74 -5.70 19.33
C LYS A 315 -14.76 -6.39 20.28
N LYS A 316 -13.47 -6.35 19.99
CA LYS A 316 -12.38 -6.92 20.80
C LYS A 316 -11.59 -5.82 21.50
#